data_bcdc5b9c1fae07ca942f58212cca728f
#
_entry.id   bcdc5b9c1fae07ca942f58212cca728f
#
_cell.length_a   1.000
_cell.length_b   1.000
_cell.length_c   1.000
_cell.angle_alpha   90.00
_cell.angle_beta   90.00
_cell.angle_gamma   90.00
#
_symmetry.space_group_name_H-M   'P 1'
#
loop_
_entity.id
_entity.type
_entity.pdbx_description
1 polymer ?
#
loop_
_entity_poly.entity_id
_entity_poly.type
_entity_poly.pdbx_seq_one_letter_code
_entity_poly.pdbx_strand_id
1 'polypeptide(L)'
;TKWCVSHNEENFLYTHFDEICEIVKQYDVALSLGDGMRPGSIHDANDRSQFLELDVLGELTQKAWAHNVQVIIEGPGHVPMQKIRENMERQLSSCHEAPFYTLGPLTTDIAPGYDHITSAIGAAQIAWLGTAMICYVTPKEHLGLPNREDVRNGVIAYKIAGTTH
;
A
#
# COMPACT_ATOMS: atom_id res chain seq x y z
N THR A 1 1.39 15.50 -8.93
CA THR A 1 2.56 16.36 -8.62
C THR A 1 2.88 17.31 -9.77
N LYS A 2 3.14 16.83 -11.00
CA LYS A 2 3.48 17.72 -12.14
C LYS A 2 2.39 18.76 -12.41
N TRP A 3 1.11 18.38 -12.34
CA TRP A 3 -0.01 19.28 -12.49
C TRP A 3 -0.03 20.34 -11.38
N CYS A 4 0.12 19.93 -10.12
CA CYS A 4 0.15 20.87 -8.97
C CYS A 4 1.27 21.90 -9.11
N VAL A 5 2.47 21.46 -9.51
CA VAL A 5 3.60 22.36 -9.73
C VAL A 5 3.33 23.33 -10.87
N SER A 6 2.78 22.86 -12.01
CA SER A 6 2.54 23.69 -13.18
C SER A 6 1.42 24.73 -13.01
N HIS A 7 0.46 24.44 -12.13
CA HIS A 7 -0.68 25.32 -11.84
C HIS A 7 -0.55 26.07 -10.51
N ASN A 8 0.51 25.75 -9.73
CA ASN A 8 0.70 26.26 -8.37
C ASN A 8 -0.54 26.05 -7.49
N GLU A 9 -1.15 24.88 -7.62
CA GLU A 9 -2.34 24.47 -6.87
C GLU A 9 -2.11 23.09 -6.25
N GLU A 10 -2.71 22.88 -5.08
CA GLU A 10 -2.68 21.57 -4.42
C GLU A 10 -3.67 20.60 -5.09
N ASN A 11 -3.46 19.31 -4.88
CA ASN A 11 -4.34 18.25 -5.38
C ASN A 11 -5.75 18.40 -4.79
N PHE A 12 -6.76 18.46 -5.65
CA PHE A 12 -8.16 18.61 -5.22
C PHE A 12 -8.66 17.46 -4.33
N LEU A 13 -8.12 16.26 -4.48
CA LEU A 13 -8.45 15.13 -3.58
C LEU A 13 -8.01 15.40 -2.14
N TYR A 14 -6.99 16.22 -1.95
CA TYR A 14 -6.55 16.67 -0.63
C TYR A 14 -7.35 17.88 -0.15
N THR A 15 -7.49 18.91 -0.99
CA THR A 15 -8.15 20.17 -0.59
C THR A 15 -9.65 20.04 -0.39
N HIS A 16 -10.32 19.11 -1.09
CA HIS A 16 -11.76 18.81 -0.98
C HIS A 16 -12.03 17.48 -0.28
N PHE A 17 -11.12 17.04 0.60
CA PHE A 17 -11.23 15.72 1.22
C PHE A 17 -12.47 15.59 2.12
N ASP A 18 -12.85 16.65 2.82
CA ASP A 18 -14.05 16.67 3.66
C ASP A 18 -15.33 16.50 2.83
N GLU A 19 -15.41 17.15 1.68
CA GLU A 19 -16.54 17.01 0.73
C GLU A 19 -16.60 15.58 0.15
N ILE A 20 -15.45 14.98 -0.13
CA ILE A 20 -15.37 13.58 -0.56
C ILE A 20 -15.89 12.66 0.55
N CYS A 21 -15.51 12.90 1.81
CA CYS A 21 -16.00 12.13 2.95
C CYS A 21 -17.53 12.21 3.08
N GLU A 22 -18.13 13.38 2.90
CA GLU A 22 -19.59 13.54 2.94
C GLU A 22 -20.29 12.76 1.79
N ILE A 23 -19.67 12.68 0.61
CA ILE A 23 -20.22 11.90 -0.51
C ILE A 23 -20.13 10.40 -0.20
N VAL A 24 -18.95 9.88 0.13
CA VAL A 24 -18.76 8.43 0.33
C VAL A 24 -19.55 7.89 1.52
N LYS A 25 -19.75 8.71 2.56
CA LYS A 25 -20.59 8.40 3.71
C LYS A 25 -22.04 8.08 3.32
N GLN A 26 -22.61 8.82 2.36
CA GLN A 26 -23.99 8.60 1.90
C GLN A 26 -24.19 7.21 1.28
N TYR A 27 -23.14 6.62 0.75
CA TYR A 27 -23.16 5.34 0.04
C TYR A 27 -22.49 4.21 0.81
N ASP A 28 -22.10 4.45 2.07
CA ASP A 28 -21.38 3.49 2.91
C ASP A 28 -20.11 2.95 2.22
N VAL A 29 -19.35 3.84 1.59
CA VAL A 29 -18.12 3.52 0.86
C VAL A 29 -16.91 3.82 1.75
N ALA A 30 -16.00 2.84 1.89
CA ALA A 30 -14.72 3.02 2.52
C ALA A 30 -13.71 3.66 1.57
N LEU A 31 -12.76 4.43 2.11
CA LEU A 31 -11.66 5.01 1.36
C LEU A 31 -10.42 4.11 1.41
N SER A 32 -9.81 3.84 0.26
CA SER A 32 -8.47 3.29 0.15
C SER A 32 -7.51 4.45 -0.08
N LEU A 33 -6.76 4.82 0.95
CA LEU A 33 -5.83 5.93 0.90
C LEU A 33 -4.49 5.42 0.37
N GLY A 34 -4.19 5.77 -0.85
CA GLY A 34 -3.10 5.16 -1.59
C GLY A 34 -1.85 5.99 -1.67
N ASP A 35 -0.85 5.30 -2.06
CA ASP A 35 0.57 5.35 -1.93
C ASP A 35 1.24 5.73 -3.26
N GLY A 36 1.12 6.99 -3.63
CA GLY A 36 1.76 7.54 -4.84
C GLY A 36 3.30 7.51 -4.77
N MET A 37 3.85 7.45 -3.55
CA MET A 37 5.28 7.35 -3.28
C MET A 37 5.74 5.93 -2.92
N ARG A 38 4.94 4.93 -3.25
CA ARG A 38 5.28 3.51 -3.10
C ARG A 38 6.61 3.20 -3.80
N PRO A 39 7.59 2.56 -3.11
CA PRO A 39 8.87 2.23 -3.73
C PRO A 39 8.70 1.24 -4.88
N GLY A 40 9.21 1.62 -6.05
CA GLY A 40 9.27 0.77 -7.25
C GLY A 40 10.54 -0.05 -7.36
N SER A 41 11.46 0.12 -6.41
CA SER A 41 12.66 -0.69 -6.22
C SER A 41 13.04 -0.70 -4.74
N ILE A 42 13.81 -1.69 -4.31
CA ILE A 42 14.29 -1.78 -2.92
C ILE A 42 15.19 -0.60 -2.53
N HIS A 43 15.75 0.12 -3.50
CA HIS A 43 16.57 1.32 -3.28
C HIS A 43 15.76 2.43 -2.61
N ASP A 44 14.52 2.63 -3.02
CA ASP A 44 13.65 3.72 -2.56
C ASP A 44 12.86 3.35 -1.28
N ALA A 45 13.02 2.12 -0.80
CA ALA A 45 12.29 1.62 0.36
C ALA A 45 12.56 2.44 1.63
N ASN A 46 11.50 2.88 2.29
CA ASN A 46 11.53 3.66 3.51
C ASN A 46 12.26 5.01 3.35
N ASP A 47 12.18 5.60 2.16
CA ASP A 47 12.75 6.91 1.94
C ASP A 47 11.88 8.01 2.59
N ARG A 48 12.42 9.22 2.60
CA ARG A 48 11.74 10.37 3.17
C ARG A 48 10.40 10.66 2.49
N SER A 49 10.31 10.47 1.19
CA SER A 49 9.09 10.76 0.41
C SER A 49 7.98 9.78 0.77
N GLN A 50 8.30 8.50 0.88
CA GLN A 50 7.35 7.47 1.31
C GLN A 50 6.81 7.76 2.73
N PHE A 51 7.68 8.08 3.67
CA PHE A 51 7.26 8.34 5.05
C PHE A 51 6.49 9.66 5.22
N LEU A 52 6.82 10.69 4.45
CA LEU A 52 6.03 11.93 4.44
C LEU A 52 4.62 11.71 3.87
N GLU A 53 4.49 10.89 2.82
CA GLU A 53 3.17 10.50 2.33
C GLU A 53 2.39 9.76 3.42
N LEU A 54 3.02 8.82 4.10
CA LEU A 54 2.38 8.06 5.17
C LEU A 54 1.87 8.97 6.31
N ASP A 55 2.61 10.02 6.66
CA ASP A 55 2.18 11.01 7.64
C ASP A 55 0.92 11.77 7.16
N VAL A 56 0.85 12.13 5.87
CA VAL A 56 -0.34 12.74 5.27
C VAL A 56 -1.53 11.77 5.25
N LEU A 57 -1.30 10.49 4.95
CA LEU A 57 -2.35 9.46 5.00
C LEU A 57 -2.91 9.30 6.43
N GLY A 58 -2.05 9.43 7.44
CA GLY A 58 -2.46 9.46 8.83
C GLY A 58 -3.35 10.67 9.17
N GLU A 59 -3.01 11.86 8.67
CA GLU A 59 -3.85 13.06 8.80
C GLU A 59 -5.24 12.83 8.16
N LEU A 60 -5.26 12.34 6.93
CA LEU A 60 -6.50 12.07 6.19
C LEU A 60 -7.34 10.97 6.86
N THR A 61 -6.70 10.00 7.49
CA THR A 61 -7.38 8.96 8.28
C THR A 61 -8.19 9.58 9.42
N GLN A 62 -7.59 10.50 10.19
CA GLN A 62 -8.27 11.19 11.27
C GLN A 62 -9.47 12.01 10.78
N LYS A 63 -9.32 12.70 9.63
CA LYS A 63 -10.42 13.43 9.00
C LYS A 63 -11.55 12.49 8.58
N ALA A 64 -11.24 11.40 7.90
CA ALA A 64 -12.24 10.41 7.47
C ALA A 64 -13.01 9.82 8.67
N TRP A 65 -12.31 9.46 9.74
CA TRP A 65 -12.95 8.95 10.95
C TRP A 65 -13.86 9.98 11.64
N ALA A 66 -13.49 11.26 11.62
CA ALA A 66 -14.35 12.33 12.12
C ALA A 66 -15.68 12.44 11.34
N HIS A 67 -15.69 12.06 10.08
CA HIS A 67 -16.88 11.94 9.23
C HIS A 67 -17.59 10.57 9.36
N ASN A 68 -17.10 9.64 10.17
CA ASN A 68 -17.55 8.24 10.27
C ASN A 68 -17.35 7.46 8.95
N VAL A 69 -16.28 7.74 8.22
CA VAL A 69 -15.88 7.04 6.99
C VAL A 69 -14.76 6.06 7.32
N GLN A 70 -14.91 4.82 6.89
CA GLN A 70 -13.89 3.79 7.04
C GLN A 70 -12.73 4.03 6.05
N VAL A 71 -11.52 3.72 6.49
CA VAL A 71 -10.32 3.80 5.65
C VAL A 71 -9.52 2.52 5.69
N ILE A 72 -8.79 2.27 4.61
CA ILE A 72 -7.67 1.35 4.53
C ILE A 72 -6.47 2.12 3.97
N ILE A 73 -5.28 1.87 4.50
CA ILE A 73 -4.06 2.52 4.05
C ILE A 73 -3.34 1.57 3.08
N GLU A 74 -3.05 2.04 1.89
CA GLU A 74 -2.22 1.29 0.95
C GLU A 74 -0.74 1.48 1.28
N GLY A 75 0.02 0.42 1.13
CA GLY A 75 1.41 0.41 1.56
C GLY A 75 2.30 -0.45 0.68
N PRO A 76 3.54 -0.70 1.12
CA PRO A 76 4.70 -0.64 0.25
C PRO A 76 4.72 -1.72 -0.82
N GLY A 77 5.42 -1.40 -1.94
CA GLY A 77 5.70 -2.35 -3.02
C GLY A 77 7.02 -3.07 -2.81
N HIS A 78 8.15 -2.42 -3.10
CA HIS A 78 9.48 -3.03 -3.00
C HIS A 78 10.16 -2.64 -1.68
N VAL A 79 10.30 -3.60 -0.75
CA VAL A 79 10.98 -3.38 0.54
C VAL A 79 11.83 -4.60 0.88
N PRO A 80 13.15 -4.44 1.07
CA PRO A 80 13.99 -5.54 1.50
C PRO A 80 13.65 -5.99 2.92
N MET A 81 13.82 -7.27 3.23
CA MET A 81 13.33 -7.90 4.46
C MET A 81 13.69 -7.14 5.74
N GLN A 82 14.91 -6.61 5.82
CA GLN A 82 15.38 -5.90 7.02
C GLN A 82 14.66 -4.56 7.28
N LYS A 83 13.99 -3.99 6.27
CA LYS A 83 13.25 -2.73 6.40
C LYS A 83 11.73 -2.91 6.60
N ILE A 84 11.22 -4.13 6.46
CA ILE A 84 9.77 -4.40 6.53
C ILE A 84 9.20 -4.05 7.91
N ARG A 85 9.90 -4.41 8.98
CA ARG A 85 9.46 -4.07 10.35
C ARG A 85 9.36 -2.56 10.56
N GLU A 86 10.37 -1.81 10.18
CA GLU A 86 10.36 -0.34 10.27
C GLU A 86 9.19 0.27 9.51
N ASN A 87 8.90 -0.24 8.31
CA ASN A 87 7.78 0.22 7.50
C ASN A 87 6.43 -0.01 8.19
N MET A 88 6.22 -1.21 8.75
CA MET A 88 5.00 -1.54 9.47
C MET A 88 4.84 -0.71 10.76
N GLU A 89 5.89 -0.58 11.55
CA GLU A 89 5.87 0.21 12.78
C GLU A 89 5.61 1.70 12.49
N ARG A 90 6.15 2.21 11.39
CA ARG A 90 5.88 3.59 10.94
C ARG A 90 4.42 3.78 10.57
N GLN A 91 3.81 2.85 9.83
CA GLN A 91 2.40 2.91 9.48
C GLN A 91 1.51 2.88 10.73
N LEU A 92 1.73 1.94 11.63
CA LEU A 92 0.95 1.84 12.87
C LEU A 92 0.99 3.15 13.67
N SER A 93 2.16 3.77 13.75
CA SER A 93 2.33 5.04 14.47
C SER A 93 1.70 6.21 13.73
N SER A 94 1.99 6.40 12.44
CA SER A 94 1.53 7.56 11.68
C SER A 94 0.06 7.49 11.33
N CYS A 95 -0.48 6.29 11.06
CA CYS A 95 -1.85 6.09 10.61
C CYS A 95 -2.79 5.57 11.72
N HIS A 96 -2.39 5.68 12.98
CA HIS A 96 -3.24 5.38 14.14
C HIS A 96 -3.82 3.97 14.13
N GLU A 97 -3.00 2.98 13.71
CA GLU A 97 -3.38 1.57 13.58
C GLU A 97 -4.52 1.31 12.56
N ALA A 98 -4.76 2.23 11.63
CA ALA A 98 -5.70 1.99 10.53
C ALA A 98 -5.27 0.75 9.73
N PRO A 99 -6.22 -0.05 9.20
CA PRO A 99 -5.91 -1.25 8.44
C PRO A 99 -4.91 -0.98 7.31
N PHE A 100 -3.83 -1.76 7.27
CA PHE A 100 -2.78 -1.65 6.26
C PHE A 100 -2.95 -2.68 5.17
N TYR A 101 -2.94 -2.24 3.93
CA TYR A 101 -3.06 -3.06 2.72
C TYR A 101 -1.77 -2.96 1.92
N THR A 102 -1.02 -4.04 1.83
CA THR A 102 0.34 -4.02 1.27
C THR A 102 0.44 -4.78 -0.05
N LEU A 103 1.24 -4.25 -0.99
CA LEU A 103 1.60 -4.94 -2.21
C LEU A 103 2.90 -5.74 -1.99
N GLY A 104 2.77 -6.97 -1.55
CA GLY A 104 3.92 -7.74 -1.13
C GLY A 104 4.23 -7.52 0.34
N PRO A 105 5.40 -6.96 0.66
CA PRO A 105 6.37 -6.34 -0.27
C PRO A 105 7.28 -7.32 -1.02
N LEU A 106 7.71 -6.87 -2.22
CA LEU A 106 8.74 -7.55 -2.99
C LEU A 106 10.10 -7.33 -2.32
N THR A 107 10.76 -8.40 -1.92
CA THR A 107 11.97 -8.34 -1.09
C THR A 107 13.27 -8.18 -1.87
N THR A 108 13.21 -8.32 -3.21
CA THR A 108 14.32 -8.17 -4.13
C THR A 108 13.85 -7.75 -5.51
N ASP A 109 14.72 -7.10 -6.29
CA ASP A 109 14.41 -6.60 -7.64
C ASP A 109 14.98 -7.49 -8.76
N ILE A 110 15.66 -8.60 -8.42
CA ILE A 110 16.43 -9.38 -9.40
C ILE A 110 15.65 -10.53 -10.05
N ALA A 111 14.38 -10.69 -9.78
CA ALA A 111 13.62 -11.88 -10.18
C ALA A 111 12.38 -11.56 -11.04
N PRO A 112 12.51 -10.85 -12.19
CA PRO A 112 11.39 -10.60 -13.08
C PRO A 112 10.77 -11.91 -13.56
N GLY A 113 9.44 -11.99 -13.57
CA GLY A 113 8.71 -13.24 -13.85
C GLY A 113 8.50 -14.15 -12.64
N TYR A 114 9.13 -13.82 -11.51
CA TYR A 114 8.98 -14.54 -10.22
C TYR A 114 8.52 -13.62 -9.09
N ASP A 115 7.91 -12.49 -9.44
CA ASP A 115 7.47 -11.46 -8.48
C ASP A 115 6.45 -11.99 -7.46
N HIS A 116 5.62 -12.96 -7.84
CA HIS A 116 4.71 -13.65 -6.94
C HIS A 116 5.42 -14.44 -5.83
N ILE A 117 6.66 -14.89 -6.07
CA ILE A 117 7.50 -15.58 -5.07
C ILE A 117 8.18 -14.56 -4.17
N THR A 118 8.89 -13.59 -4.78
CA THR A 118 9.63 -12.58 -4.00
C THR A 118 8.73 -11.73 -3.11
N SER A 119 7.54 -11.42 -3.60
CA SER A 119 6.54 -10.68 -2.84
C SER A 119 5.84 -11.55 -1.78
N ALA A 120 5.63 -12.85 -2.02
CA ALA A 120 5.09 -13.73 -1.00
C ALA A 120 5.99 -13.84 0.25
N ILE A 121 7.31 -13.75 0.07
CA ILE A 121 8.27 -13.71 1.19
C ILE A 121 8.01 -12.49 2.08
N GLY A 122 7.94 -11.32 1.47
CA GLY A 122 7.65 -10.08 2.20
C GLY A 122 6.23 -10.04 2.76
N ALA A 123 5.25 -10.58 2.02
CA ALA A 123 3.87 -10.67 2.47
C ALA A 123 3.74 -11.52 3.75
N ALA A 124 4.40 -12.67 3.83
CA ALA A 124 4.41 -13.49 5.04
C ALA A 124 5.03 -12.72 6.22
N GLN A 125 6.11 -12.01 5.99
CA GLN A 125 6.79 -11.24 7.05
C GLN A 125 5.95 -10.06 7.53
N ILE A 126 5.36 -9.28 6.62
CA ILE A 126 4.57 -8.10 7.00
C ILE A 126 3.22 -8.49 7.59
N ALA A 127 2.63 -9.58 7.13
CA ALA A 127 1.41 -10.14 7.73
C ALA A 127 1.64 -10.57 9.18
N TRP A 128 2.76 -11.24 9.47
CA TRP A 128 3.17 -11.57 10.82
C TRP A 128 3.37 -10.33 11.71
N LEU A 129 3.74 -9.20 11.13
CA LEU A 129 3.90 -7.93 11.85
C LEU A 129 2.58 -7.16 12.03
N GLY A 130 1.47 -7.61 11.44
CA GLY A 130 0.14 -7.06 11.71
C GLY A 130 -0.55 -6.39 10.52
N THR A 131 -0.06 -6.55 9.28
CA THR A 131 -0.77 -6.04 8.11
C THR A 131 -2.18 -6.68 8.03
N ALA A 132 -3.20 -5.87 7.71
CA ALA A 132 -4.59 -6.33 7.71
C ALA A 132 -4.97 -7.04 6.39
N MET A 133 -4.35 -6.65 5.28
CA MET A 133 -4.63 -7.20 3.97
C MET A 133 -3.38 -7.21 3.10
N ILE A 134 -3.18 -8.28 2.35
CA ILE A 134 -2.08 -8.42 1.39
C ILE A 134 -2.64 -8.51 -0.04
N CYS A 135 -2.15 -7.64 -0.92
CA CYS A 135 -2.44 -7.66 -2.34
C CYS A 135 -1.57 -8.71 -3.03
N TYR A 136 -2.18 -9.64 -3.75
CA TYR A 136 -1.41 -10.62 -4.51
C TYR A 136 -0.64 -9.95 -5.65
N VAL A 137 0.51 -10.52 -5.97
CA VAL A 137 1.36 -10.13 -7.09
C VAL A 137 1.45 -11.31 -8.05
N THR A 138 1.37 -11.03 -9.34
CA THR A 138 1.48 -12.06 -10.38
C THR A 138 2.92 -12.19 -10.89
N PRO A 139 3.25 -13.30 -11.59
CA PRO A 139 4.53 -13.41 -12.32
C PRO A 139 4.75 -12.29 -13.33
N LYS A 140 3.68 -11.59 -13.74
CA LYS A 140 3.70 -10.54 -14.77
C LYS A 140 3.82 -9.12 -14.23
N GLU A 141 3.97 -8.92 -12.93
CA GLU A 141 3.92 -7.58 -12.30
C GLU A 141 4.76 -6.52 -13.04
N HIS A 142 5.95 -6.87 -13.51
CA HIS A 142 6.83 -5.97 -14.24
C HIS A 142 6.90 -6.25 -15.76
N LEU A 143 6.17 -7.24 -16.26
CA LEU A 143 6.34 -7.74 -17.62
C LEU A 143 5.13 -7.49 -18.54
N GLY A 144 3.96 -7.21 -17.98
CA GLY A 144 2.76 -6.96 -18.76
C GLY A 144 1.47 -7.40 -18.08
N LEU A 145 0.37 -7.43 -18.83
CA LEU A 145 -0.92 -7.85 -18.27
C LEU A 145 -0.92 -9.34 -17.97
N PRO A 146 -1.36 -9.74 -16.78
CA PRO A 146 -1.44 -11.16 -16.40
C PRO A 146 -2.58 -11.86 -17.12
N ASN A 147 -2.36 -13.10 -17.50
CA ASN A 147 -3.40 -14.02 -17.94
C ASN A 147 -4.03 -14.74 -16.72
N ARG A 148 -5.01 -15.61 -16.98
CA ARG A 148 -5.72 -16.37 -15.94
C ARG A 148 -4.78 -17.22 -15.08
N GLU A 149 -3.77 -17.85 -15.67
CA GLU A 149 -2.84 -18.72 -14.96
C GLU A 149 -1.86 -17.89 -14.10
N ASP A 150 -1.43 -16.74 -14.59
CA ASP A 150 -0.61 -15.79 -13.81
C ASP A 150 -1.36 -15.33 -12.55
N VAL A 151 -2.64 -14.98 -12.69
CA VAL A 151 -3.50 -14.60 -11.55
C VAL A 151 -3.64 -15.75 -10.56
N ARG A 152 -3.92 -16.95 -11.06
CA ARG A 152 -4.02 -18.15 -10.21
C ARG A 152 -2.74 -18.38 -9.41
N ASN A 153 -1.59 -18.31 -10.05
CA ASN A 153 -0.28 -18.51 -9.39
C ASN A 153 -0.03 -17.45 -8.31
N GLY A 154 -0.33 -16.19 -8.60
CA GLY A 154 -0.24 -15.09 -7.63
C GLY A 154 -1.14 -15.31 -6.42
N VAL A 155 -2.41 -15.65 -6.65
CA VAL A 155 -3.37 -15.90 -5.55
C VAL A 155 -2.96 -17.11 -4.70
N ILE A 156 -2.44 -18.17 -5.31
CA ILE A 156 -1.96 -19.36 -4.56
C ILE A 156 -0.78 -18.97 -3.68
N ALA A 157 0.22 -18.26 -4.23
CA ALA A 157 1.39 -17.80 -3.49
C ALA A 157 0.98 -16.96 -2.26
N TYR A 158 0.02 -16.06 -2.44
CA TYR A 158 -0.45 -15.18 -1.37
C TYR A 158 -1.34 -15.87 -0.33
N LYS A 159 -2.11 -16.86 -0.73
CA LYS A 159 -2.81 -17.72 0.25
C LYS A 159 -1.83 -18.49 1.12
N ILE A 160 -0.75 -18.98 0.53
CA ILE A 160 0.32 -19.64 1.30
C ILE A 160 0.96 -18.62 2.26
N ALA A 161 1.40 -17.47 1.76
CA ALA A 161 2.03 -16.42 2.58
C ALA A 161 1.14 -15.97 3.75
N GLY A 162 -0.15 -15.73 3.49
CA GLY A 162 -1.11 -15.28 4.51
C GLY A 162 -1.52 -16.33 5.54
N THR A 163 -1.02 -17.56 5.46
CA THR A 163 -1.31 -18.65 6.41
C THR A 163 -0.07 -19.13 7.17
N THR A 164 1.06 -18.43 7.04
CA THR A 164 2.34 -18.83 7.64
C THR A 164 2.63 -18.17 8.99
N HIS A 165 1.69 -17.42 9.55
CA HIS A 165 1.84 -16.67 10.81
C HIS A 165 0.72 -16.99 11.80
#